data_b34184ce906118e022ad3c24389bc145
#
_entry.id   b34184ce906118e022ad3c24389bc145
#
_cell.length_a   1.000
_cell.length_b   1.000
_cell.length_c   1.000
_cell.angle_alpha   90.00
_cell.angle_beta   90.00
_cell.angle_gamma   90.00
#
_symmetry.space_group_name_H-M   'P 1'
#
loop_
_entity.id
_entity.type
_entity.pdbx_description
1 polymer ?
#
loop_
_entity_poly.entity_id
_entity_poly.type
_entity_poly.pdbx_seq_one_letter_code
_entity_poly.pdbx_strand_id
1 'polypeptide(L)'
;VPYAVNVTVKPIPNVAASPQSICSGANTSVAITNPNGVAGTSFSWIVFSSSNVSGAAAGSGTTISQALTSTDGITSGTVTYRITPTANGCSGNFLDVVVTVNPAPVVTNTSPSLIQEICSATALNFLPTSSIGGTTFNWTSSVIGTLSGVTASGSGAISDTPVNSTNTSAVIIYNITPLVGGCAGASVNFV
;
A
#
# COMPACT_ATOMS: atom_id res chain seq x y z
N VAL A 1 68.23 17.79 -9.89
CA VAL A 1 67.56 16.48 -10.03
C VAL A 1 66.09 16.77 -10.20
N PRO A 2 65.41 16.31 -11.28
CA PRO A 2 63.97 16.51 -11.44
C PRO A 2 63.24 15.68 -10.38
N TYR A 3 62.30 16.28 -9.67
CA TYR A 3 61.42 15.61 -8.72
C TYR A 3 60.16 15.08 -9.50
N ALA A 4 59.84 13.80 -9.34
CA ALA A 4 58.62 13.25 -9.84
C ALA A 4 57.49 13.47 -8.80
N VAL A 5 56.38 14.03 -9.23
CA VAL A 5 55.17 14.17 -8.41
C VAL A 5 54.17 13.17 -8.95
N ASN A 6 53.78 12.20 -8.10
CA ASN A 6 52.74 11.21 -8.45
C ASN A 6 51.37 11.73 -8.00
N VAL A 7 50.45 11.89 -8.93
CA VAL A 7 49.05 12.24 -8.66
C VAL A 7 48.16 11.07 -8.98
N THR A 8 47.41 10.59 -7.99
CA THR A 8 46.40 9.53 -8.19
C THR A 8 45.02 10.17 -8.31
N VAL A 9 44.37 9.99 -9.43
CA VAL A 9 43.00 10.43 -9.68
C VAL A 9 42.07 9.24 -9.53
N LYS A 10 41.12 9.33 -8.57
CA LYS A 10 40.16 8.27 -8.28
C LYS A 10 38.86 8.50 -9.05
N PRO A 11 38.18 7.43 -9.53
CA PRO A 11 36.88 7.55 -10.19
C PRO A 11 35.79 7.96 -9.21
N ILE A 12 34.80 8.71 -9.71
CA ILE A 12 33.61 9.12 -8.98
C ILE A 12 32.49 8.08 -9.21
N PRO A 13 31.88 7.52 -8.16
CA PRO A 13 30.77 6.57 -8.32
C PRO A 13 29.49 7.25 -8.74
N ASN A 14 28.60 6.50 -9.44
CA ASN A 14 27.25 6.92 -9.79
C ASN A 14 26.22 6.16 -8.97
N VAL A 15 24.97 6.65 -8.97
CA VAL A 15 23.82 5.99 -8.34
C VAL A 15 22.64 5.96 -9.30
N ALA A 16 21.91 4.84 -9.32
CA ALA A 16 20.61 4.72 -9.96
C ALA A 16 19.63 3.99 -9.04
N ALA A 17 18.40 4.46 -9.00
CA ALA A 17 17.27 3.87 -8.33
C ALA A 17 15.97 4.37 -8.97
N SER A 18 14.87 3.65 -8.82
CA SER A 18 13.58 4.01 -9.41
C SER A 18 12.58 4.44 -8.34
N PRO A 19 11.67 5.39 -8.64
CA PRO A 19 10.53 5.71 -7.80
C PRO A 19 9.67 4.48 -7.52
N GLN A 20 8.98 4.48 -6.38
CA GLN A 20 8.10 3.39 -5.96
C GLN A 20 6.77 3.93 -5.47
N SER A 21 5.69 3.16 -5.66
CA SER A 21 4.40 3.40 -5.04
C SER A 21 4.02 2.17 -4.22
N ILE A 22 3.63 2.39 -2.97
CA ILE A 22 3.25 1.33 -2.01
C ILE A 22 1.94 1.69 -1.31
N CYS A 23 1.30 0.70 -0.72
CA CYS A 23 0.18 0.91 0.19
C CYS A 23 0.67 1.27 1.59
N SER A 24 -0.12 2.06 2.32
CA SER A 24 0.13 2.40 3.72
C SER A 24 0.34 1.14 4.58
N GLY A 25 1.42 1.12 5.34
CA GLY A 25 1.86 -0.01 6.16
C GLY A 25 2.74 -1.03 5.44
N ALA A 26 2.92 -0.92 4.11
CA ALA A 26 3.82 -1.80 3.37
C ALA A 26 5.29 -1.36 3.49
N ASN A 27 6.20 -2.31 3.26
CA ASN A 27 7.62 -2.02 3.17
C ASN A 27 8.01 -1.50 1.79
N THR A 28 8.89 -0.51 1.75
CA THR A 28 9.60 -0.15 0.53
C THR A 28 10.58 -1.24 0.11
N SER A 29 10.93 -1.28 -1.17
CA SER A 29 11.98 -2.15 -1.72
C SER A 29 12.69 -1.41 -2.86
N VAL A 30 13.24 -0.22 -2.55
CA VAL A 30 13.95 0.61 -3.53
C VAL A 30 15.38 0.09 -3.68
N ALA A 31 15.63 -0.62 -4.77
CA ALA A 31 16.96 -1.10 -5.12
C ALA A 31 17.86 0.07 -5.58
N ILE A 32 19.07 0.11 -5.05
CA ILE A 32 20.09 1.12 -5.36
C ILE A 32 21.23 0.42 -6.09
N THR A 33 21.64 0.95 -7.22
CA THR A 33 22.69 0.37 -8.07
C THR A 33 23.79 1.39 -8.40
N ASN A 34 24.95 0.86 -8.81
CA ASN A 34 26.11 1.62 -9.25
C ASN A 34 26.32 1.37 -10.76
N PRO A 35 25.74 2.18 -11.66
CA PRO A 35 25.80 1.93 -13.11
C PRO A 35 27.18 1.97 -13.73
N ASN A 36 28.09 2.78 -13.18
CA ASN A 36 29.45 2.89 -13.72
C ASN A 36 30.45 1.90 -13.11
N GLY A 37 30.01 1.01 -12.21
CA GLY A 37 30.78 -0.12 -11.73
C GLY A 37 32.03 0.23 -10.89
N VAL A 38 32.13 1.44 -10.32
CA VAL A 38 33.26 1.83 -9.49
C VAL A 38 33.35 0.92 -8.25
N ALA A 39 34.46 0.19 -8.15
CA ALA A 39 34.66 -0.77 -7.06
C ALA A 39 34.67 -0.09 -5.69
N GLY A 40 34.08 -0.77 -4.66
CA GLY A 40 34.00 -0.24 -3.30
C GLY A 40 32.94 0.86 -3.13
N THR A 41 31.98 1.01 -4.07
CA THR A 41 30.88 1.96 -3.92
C THR A 41 29.94 1.51 -2.80
N SER A 42 29.67 2.44 -1.89
CA SER A 42 28.65 2.37 -0.85
C SER A 42 27.63 3.48 -1.04
N PHE A 43 26.41 3.26 -0.53
CA PHE A 43 25.33 4.24 -0.60
C PHE A 43 24.85 4.60 0.79
N SER A 44 24.57 5.88 0.99
CA SER A 44 23.85 6.40 2.14
C SER A 44 22.70 7.26 1.68
N TRP A 45 21.64 7.36 2.47
CA TRP A 45 20.50 8.22 2.17
C TRP A 45 20.02 8.97 3.39
N ILE A 46 19.45 10.13 3.12
CA ILE A 46 18.69 10.93 4.08
C ILE A 46 17.25 11.06 3.61
N VAL A 47 16.34 11.33 4.52
CA VAL A 47 15.00 11.80 4.18
C VAL A 47 15.11 13.29 3.83
N PHE A 48 15.04 13.60 2.54
CA PHE A 48 15.17 14.97 2.04
C PHE A 48 13.87 15.76 2.25
N SER A 49 12.73 15.11 2.00
CA SER A 49 11.40 15.65 2.29
C SER A 49 10.41 14.52 2.60
N SER A 50 9.40 14.82 3.40
CA SER A 50 8.29 13.93 3.70
C SER A 50 7.02 14.73 3.87
N SER A 51 5.92 14.26 3.29
CA SER A 51 4.59 14.85 3.42
C SER A 51 3.56 13.74 3.60
N ASN A 52 2.79 13.80 4.66
CA ASN A 52 1.76 12.83 5.01
C ASN A 52 2.24 11.37 5.10
N VAL A 53 3.51 11.16 5.52
CA VAL A 53 4.11 9.83 5.69
C VAL A 53 4.90 9.77 7.00
N SER A 54 4.75 8.68 7.72
CA SER A 54 5.58 8.29 8.87
C SER A 54 6.37 7.01 8.56
N GLY A 55 7.42 6.74 9.37
CA GLY A 55 8.26 5.55 9.24
C GLY A 55 9.52 5.74 8.37
N ALA A 56 9.68 6.90 7.72
CA ALA A 56 10.87 7.19 6.93
C ALA A 56 12.07 7.55 7.80
N ALA A 57 13.25 7.01 7.49
CA ALA A 57 14.49 7.26 8.19
C ALA A 57 15.71 7.28 7.25
N ALA A 58 16.77 7.97 7.65
CA ALA A 58 18.06 7.89 7.00
C ALA A 58 18.67 6.49 7.16
N GLY A 59 19.57 6.12 6.25
CA GLY A 59 20.23 4.83 6.31
C GLY A 59 21.35 4.65 5.29
N SER A 60 21.82 3.42 5.15
CA SER A 60 22.85 3.03 4.19
C SER A 60 22.64 1.60 3.72
N GLY A 61 23.15 1.27 2.54
CA GLY A 61 23.05 -0.05 1.94
C GLY A 61 22.66 0.00 0.47
N THR A 62 22.26 -1.14 -0.09
CA THR A 62 21.86 -1.30 -1.50
C THR A 62 20.36 -1.36 -1.71
N THR A 63 19.57 -1.27 -0.64
CA THR A 63 18.10 -1.29 -0.70
C THR A 63 17.54 -0.43 0.43
N ILE A 64 16.59 0.45 0.10
CA ILE A 64 15.77 1.14 1.11
C ILE A 64 14.57 0.25 1.39
N SER A 65 14.55 -0.35 2.60
CA SER A 65 13.47 -1.21 3.08
C SER A 65 12.93 -0.65 4.39
N GLN A 66 11.80 0.08 4.31
CA GLN A 66 11.19 0.76 5.45
C GLN A 66 9.67 0.64 5.39
N ALA A 67 9.02 0.34 6.50
CA ALA A 67 7.58 0.35 6.61
C ALA A 67 7.09 1.80 6.66
N LEU A 68 6.35 2.24 5.63
CA LEU A 68 5.83 3.59 5.54
C LEU A 68 4.31 3.61 5.70
N THR A 69 3.81 4.55 6.49
CA THR A 69 2.37 4.68 6.77
C THR A 69 1.89 6.09 6.45
N SER A 70 0.75 6.21 5.75
CA SER A 70 0.05 7.49 5.59
C SER A 70 -0.42 7.99 6.96
N THR A 71 -0.17 9.27 7.28
CA THR A 71 -0.49 9.82 8.61
C THR A 71 -1.93 10.25 8.76
N ASP A 72 -2.63 10.61 7.67
CA ASP A 72 -4.06 10.96 7.69
C ASP A 72 -4.96 9.77 7.30
N GLY A 73 -4.40 8.71 6.70
CA GLY A 73 -5.13 7.54 6.26
C GLY A 73 -6.12 7.78 5.12
N ILE A 74 -6.14 8.95 4.51
CA ILE A 74 -7.14 9.39 3.52
C ILE A 74 -6.48 9.78 2.19
N THR A 75 -5.38 10.56 2.26
CA THR A 75 -4.68 11.05 1.06
C THR A 75 -3.34 10.37 0.90
N SER A 76 -2.86 10.31 -0.35
CA SER A 76 -1.52 9.79 -0.62
C SER A 76 -0.46 10.73 -0.06
N GLY A 77 0.56 10.16 0.54
CA GLY A 77 1.74 10.87 1.02
C GLY A 77 2.97 10.58 0.16
N THR A 78 4.04 11.33 0.35
CA THR A 78 5.29 11.17 -0.36
C THR A 78 6.49 11.29 0.54
N VAL A 79 7.52 10.50 0.27
CA VAL A 79 8.86 10.63 0.86
C VAL A 79 9.87 10.74 -0.27
N THR A 80 10.77 11.71 -0.17
CA THR A 80 11.91 11.82 -1.07
C THR A 80 13.17 11.40 -0.31
N TYR A 81 13.82 10.36 -0.77
CA TYR A 81 15.13 9.94 -0.29
C TYR A 81 16.22 10.53 -1.18
N ARG A 82 17.18 11.23 -0.58
CA ARG A 82 18.39 11.69 -1.26
C ARG A 82 19.50 10.69 -1.03
N ILE A 83 19.91 9.99 -2.08
CA ILE A 83 20.90 8.91 -2.05
C ILE A 83 22.23 9.45 -2.56
N THR A 84 23.28 9.27 -1.77
CA THR A 84 24.65 9.70 -2.12
C THR A 84 25.56 8.47 -2.24
N PRO A 85 26.17 8.23 -3.42
CA PRO A 85 27.17 7.19 -3.62
C PRO A 85 28.55 7.67 -3.16
N THR A 86 29.35 6.79 -2.53
CA THR A 86 30.72 7.08 -2.11
C THR A 86 31.62 5.89 -2.42
N ALA A 87 32.80 6.14 -3.00
CA ALA A 87 33.83 5.13 -3.25
C ALA A 87 35.22 5.71 -3.05
N ASN A 88 36.11 4.97 -2.36
CA ASN A 88 37.52 5.34 -2.19
C ASN A 88 37.76 6.76 -1.64
N GLY A 89 36.80 7.29 -0.85
CA GLY A 89 36.83 8.63 -0.29
C GLY A 89 36.34 9.73 -1.23
N CYS A 90 35.79 9.38 -2.44
CA CYS A 90 35.17 10.31 -3.38
C CYS A 90 33.64 10.13 -3.36
N SER A 91 32.91 11.22 -3.17
CA SER A 91 31.43 11.22 -3.29
C SER A 91 31.02 11.54 -4.70
N GLY A 92 30.04 10.79 -5.24
CA GLY A 92 29.39 11.08 -6.49
C GLY A 92 28.21 12.03 -6.33
N ASN A 93 27.56 12.35 -7.46
CA ASN A 93 26.33 13.14 -7.46
C ASN A 93 25.21 12.34 -6.76
N PHE A 94 24.40 13.05 -5.98
CA PHE A 94 23.22 12.45 -5.36
C PHE A 94 22.10 12.19 -6.37
N LEU A 95 21.20 11.31 -6.00
CA LEU A 95 19.93 11.04 -6.69
C LEU A 95 18.78 11.17 -5.69
N ASP A 96 17.75 11.92 -6.06
CA ASP A 96 16.51 12.00 -5.31
C ASP A 96 15.52 10.98 -5.85
N VAL A 97 15.01 10.10 -4.97
CA VAL A 97 14.02 9.06 -5.29
C VAL A 97 12.76 9.28 -4.47
N VAL A 98 11.63 9.34 -5.16
CA VAL A 98 10.32 9.53 -4.53
C VAL A 98 9.64 8.19 -4.30
N VAL A 99 9.15 7.98 -3.08
CA VAL A 99 8.22 6.91 -2.73
C VAL A 99 6.86 7.53 -2.42
N THR A 100 5.82 7.07 -3.12
CA THR A 100 4.43 7.44 -2.87
C THR A 100 3.78 6.38 -1.99
N VAL A 101 3.13 6.80 -0.92
CA VAL A 101 2.39 5.94 0.02
C VAL A 101 0.90 6.22 -0.16
N ASN A 102 0.18 5.26 -0.72
CA ASN A 102 -1.27 5.36 -0.92
C ASN A 102 -2.01 4.89 0.33
N PRO A 103 -3.10 5.55 0.73
CA PRO A 103 -3.88 5.12 1.89
C PRO A 103 -4.56 3.77 1.61
N ALA A 104 -4.79 2.98 2.67
CA ALA A 104 -5.63 1.80 2.62
C ALA A 104 -7.07 2.20 3.00
N PRO A 105 -8.08 1.94 2.15
CA PRO A 105 -9.45 2.34 2.43
C PRO A 105 -10.03 1.53 3.59
N VAL A 106 -11.00 2.12 4.30
CA VAL A 106 -11.77 1.41 5.33
C VAL A 106 -13.26 1.49 5.00
N VAL A 107 -14.01 0.44 5.34
CA VAL A 107 -15.47 0.47 5.32
C VAL A 107 -15.94 1.32 6.50
N THR A 108 -16.75 2.35 6.23
CA THR A 108 -17.23 3.29 7.26
C THR A 108 -18.60 2.94 7.81
N ASN A 109 -19.29 1.94 7.23
CA ASN A 109 -20.50 1.40 7.81
C ASN A 109 -20.19 0.79 9.18
N THR A 110 -21.02 1.09 10.19
CA THR A 110 -20.86 0.60 11.57
C THR A 110 -22.12 -0.15 12.03
N SER A 111 -22.00 -0.97 13.07
CA SER A 111 -23.16 -1.57 13.69
C SER A 111 -24.16 -0.49 14.18
N PRO A 112 -25.53 -0.64 14.00
CA PRO A 112 -26.18 -1.87 13.55
C PRO A 112 -26.27 -2.04 12.03
N SER A 113 -25.76 -1.11 11.18
CA SER A 113 -25.93 -1.21 9.72
C SER A 113 -25.19 -2.42 9.09
N LEU A 114 -24.28 -3.06 9.82
CA LEU A 114 -23.59 -4.28 9.39
C LEU A 114 -24.34 -5.58 9.79
N ILE A 115 -25.50 -5.46 10.43
CA ILE A 115 -26.35 -6.59 10.83
C ILE A 115 -27.77 -6.27 10.37
N GLN A 116 -28.38 -7.15 9.57
CA GLN A 116 -29.73 -6.96 9.07
C GLN A 116 -30.55 -8.26 9.20
N GLU A 117 -31.74 -8.15 9.77
CA GLU A 117 -32.72 -9.25 9.78
C GLU A 117 -33.82 -8.96 8.79
N ILE A 118 -34.11 -9.92 7.92
CA ILE A 118 -35.12 -9.81 6.86
C ILE A 118 -36.01 -11.05 6.81
N CYS A 119 -37.21 -10.90 6.27
CA CYS A 119 -38.06 -12.03 5.91
C CYS A 119 -37.61 -12.67 4.60
N SER A 120 -37.93 -13.97 4.44
CA SER A 120 -37.69 -14.69 3.17
C SER A 120 -38.29 -13.92 1.97
N ALA A 121 -37.59 -13.91 0.86
CA ALA A 121 -37.92 -13.19 -0.37
C ALA A 121 -37.96 -11.64 -0.23
N THR A 122 -37.35 -11.09 0.82
CA THR A 122 -37.13 -9.63 0.92
C THR A 122 -35.76 -9.28 0.33
N ALA A 123 -35.70 -8.23 -0.49
CA ALA A 123 -34.46 -7.76 -1.07
C ALA A 123 -33.55 -7.11 -0.02
N LEU A 124 -32.28 -7.50 -0.01
CA LEU A 124 -31.21 -6.75 0.65
C LEU A 124 -30.91 -5.48 -0.12
N ASN A 125 -30.66 -4.38 0.59
CA ASN A 125 -30.25 -3.10 0.02
C ASN A 125 -29.09 -2.53 0.88
N PHE A 126 -27.92 -3.17 0.82
CA PHE A 126 -26.76 -2.73 1.54
C PHE A 126 -25.77 -2.03 0.60
N LEU A 127 -25.41 -0.79 0.95
CA LEU A 127 -24.41 0.00 0.23
C LEU A 127 -23.18 0.19 1.12
N PRO A 128 -22.05 -0.43 0.80
CA PRO A 128 -20.78 -0.16 1.51
C PRO A 128 -20.32 1.28 1.24
N THR A 129 -19.76 1.91 2.26
CA THR A 129 -19.24 3.29 2.21
C THR A 129 -17.80 3.36 2.71
N SER A 130 -17.05 4.37 2.24
CA SER A 130 -15.68 4.66 2.67
C SER A 130 -15.47 6.17 2.74
N SER A 131 -14.53 6.60 3.59
CA SER A 131 -14.08 8.00 3.68
C SER A 131 -13.21 8.41 2.49
N ILE A 132 -12.65 7.45 1.73
CA ILE A 132 -11.79 7.72 0.59
C ILE A 132 -12.62 7.68 -0.69
N GLY A 133 -12.64 8.79 -1.44
CA GLY A 133 -13.33 8.87 -2.73
C GLY A 133 -12.75 7.90 -3.76
N GLY A 134 -13.62 7.34 -4.60
CA GLY A 134 -13.23 6.36 -5.62
C GLY A 134 -12.96 4.94 -5.08
N THR A 135 -13.25 4.68 -3.79
CA THR A 135 -13.19 3.32 -3.24
C THR A 135 -14.22 2.43 -3.92
N THR A 136 -13.77 1.28 -4.40
CA THR A 136 -14.61 0.17 -4.84
C THR A 136 -14.68 -0.89 -3.75
N PHE A 137 -15.74 -1.70 -3.76
CA PHE A 137 -15.95 -2.73 -2.76
C PHE A 137 -16.17 -4.06 -3.46
N ASN A 138 -15.29 -5.02 -3.21
CA ASN A 138 -15.50 -6.40 -3.65
C ASN A 138 -16.01 -7.20 -2.46
N TRP A 139 -16.91 -8.12 -2.73
CA TRP A 139 -17.46 -8.96 -1.66
C TRP A 139 -17.66 -10.40 -2.10
N THR A 140 -17.61 -11.30 -1.13
CA THR A 140 -17.97 -12.72 -1.25
C THR A 140 -19.00 -13.04 -0.20
N SER A 141 -19.88 -14.00 -0.47
CA SER A 141 -20.87 -14.47 0.48
C SER A 141 -20.59 -15.89 0.95
N SER A 142 -21.02 -16.18 2.16
CA SER A 142 -21.13 -17.54 2.69
C SER A 142 -22.47 -17.72 3.40
N VAL A 143 -23.06 -18.91 3.30
CA VAL A 143 -24.39 -19.21 3.83
C VAL A 143 -24.26 -20.28 4.93
N ILE A 144 -24.89 -20.02 6.05
CA ILE A 144 -25.08 -20.99 7.14
C ILE A 144 -26.57 -21.39 7.14
N GLY A 145 -26.87 -22.63 6.81
CA GLY A 145 -28.23 -23.15 6.58
C GLY A 145 -28.51 -23.35 5.10
N THR A 146 -29.78 -23.31 4.70
CA THR A 146 -30.21 -23.53 3.31
C THR A 146 -30.94 -22.30 2.79
N LEU A 147 -30.34 -21.62 1.79
CA LEU A 147 -30.91 -20.47 1.12
C LEU A 147 -30.72 -20.61 -0.40
N SER A 148 -31.62 -20.03 -1.16
CA SER A 148 -31.47 -19.74 -2.59
C SER A 148 -31.53 -18.22 -2.81
N GLY A 149 -31.18 -17.75 -4.02
CA GLY A 149 -31.20 -16.32 -4.34
C GLY A 149 -30.05 -15.51 -3.70
N VAL A 150 -28.95 -16.19 -3.33
CA VAL A 150 -27.73 -15.57 -2.79
C VAL A 150 -26.63 -15.63 -3.84
N THR A 151 -26.05 -14.49 -4.15
CA THR A 151 -24.92 -14.35 -5.08
C THR A 151 -23.60 -14.65 -4.33
N ALA A 152 -22.76 -15.52 -4.89
CA ALA A 152 -21.52 -15.97 -4.22
C ALA A 152 -20.45 -14.87 -4.11
N SER A 153 -20.42 -13.91 -5.07
CA SER A 153 -19.47 -12.78 -5.06
C SER A 153 -19.97 -11.67 -5.97
N GLY A 154 -19.51 -10.45 -5.70
CA GLY A 154 -19.87 -9.30 -6.51
C GLY A 154 -19.05 -8.06 -6.14
N SER A 155 -19.48 -6.91 -6.63
CA SER A 155 -18.87 -5.61 -6.34
C SER A 155 -19.95 -4.54 -6.15
N GLY A 156 -19.61 -3.52 -5.34
CA GLY A 156 -20.52 -2.41 -5.03
C GLY A 156 -21.64 -2.81 -4.06
N ALA A 157 -22.86 -2.38 -4.36
CA ALA A 157 -24.03 -2.67 -3.54
C ALA A 157 -24.37 -4.17 -3.52
N ILE A 158 -24.89 -4.64 -2.38
CA ILE A 158 -25.44 -5.99 -2.20
C ILE A 158 -26.96 -5.88 -2.27
N SER A 159 -27.56 -6.56 -3.27
CA SER A 159 -29.00 -6.48 -3.57
C SER A 159 -29.64 -7.85 -3.77
N ASP A 160 -29.12 -8.89 -3.14
CA ASP A 160 -29.67 -10.24 -3.20
C ASP A 160 -31.09 -10.30 -2.64
N THR A 161 -31.88 -11.26 -3.11
CA THR A 161 -33.21 -11.57 -2.59
C THR A 161 -33.23 -13.00 -2.09
N PRO A 162 -32.71 -13.25 -0.88
CA PRO A 162 -32.57 -14.61 -0.34
C PRO A 162 -33.94 -15.23 -0.05
N VAL A 163 -34.07 -16.51 -0.40
CA VAL A 163 -35.26 -17.31 -0.15
C VAL A 163 -34.92 -18.47 0.79
N ASN A 164 -35.57 -18.48 1.96
CA ASN A 164 -35.52 -19.58 2.90
C ASN A 164 -36.77 -20.45 2.75
N SER A 165 -36.61 -21.66 2.26
CA SER A 165 -37.68 -22.65 2.10
C SER A 165 -37.81 -23.61 3.30
N THR A 166 -37.03 -23.38 4.37
CA THR A 166 -37.03 -24.20 5.57
C THR A 166 -37.84 -23.56 6.71
N ASN A 167 -38.01 -24.28 7.82
CA ASN A 167 -38.66 -23.79 9.03
C ASN A 167 -37.68 -23.28 10.10
N THR A 168 -36.40 -23.18 9.75
CA THR A 168 -35.33 -22.67 10.63
C THR A 168 -34.67 -21.47 10.01
N SER A 169 -34.21 -20.53 10.85
CA SER A 169 -33.45 -19.37 10.39
C SER A 169 -32.14 -19.78 9.70
N ALA A 170 -31.72 -19.04 8.72
CA ALA A 170 -30.43 -19.18 8.05
C ALA A 170 -29.72 -17.81 8.01
N VAL A 171 -28.39 -17.83 7.92
CA VAL A 171 -27.55 -16.63 7.97
C VAL A 171 -26.72 -16.53 6.70
N ILE A 172 -26.60 -15.31 6.17
CA ILE A 172 -25.65 -14.98 5.11
C ILE A 172 -24.58 -14.05 5.69
N ILE A 173 -23.33 -14.34 5.40
CA ILE A 173 -22.21 -13.48 5.77
C ILE A 173 -21.57 -12.97 4.48
N TYR A 174 -21.62 -11.67 4.23
CA TYR A 174 -20.89 -11.02 3.15
C TYR A 174 -19.59 -10.45 3.70
N ASN A 175 -18.47 -10.97 3.21
CA ASN A 175 -17.14 -10.44 3.51
C ASN A 175 -16.79 -9.37 2.49
N ILE A 176 -16.72 -8.10 2.92
CA ILE A 176 -16.57 -6.92 2.05
C ILE A 176 -15.17 -6.37 2.19
N THR A 177 -14.45 -6.27 1.07
CA THR A 177 -13.08 -5.73 0.99
C THR A 177 -13.09 -4.43 0.20
N PRO A 178 -12.77 -3.28 0.83
CA PRO A 178 -12.63 -2.02 0.12
C PRO A 178 -11.29 -1.93 -0.63
N LEU A 179 -11.29 -1.28 -1.81
CA LEU A 179 -10.13 -1.16 -2.69
C LEU A 179 -10.06 0.24 -3.31
N VAL A 180 -8.91 0.90 -3.26
CA VAL A 180 -8.64 2.16 -3.96
C VAL A 180 -7.20 2.21 -4.46
N GLY A 181 -6.98 2.59 -5.72
CA GLY A 181 -5.63 2.75 -6.29
C GLY A 181 -4.74 1.51 -6.19
N GLY A 182 -5.32 0.30 -6.20
CA GLY A 182 -4.60 -0.96 -6.00
C GLY A 182 -4.32 -1.33 -4.55
N CYS A 183 -4.70 -0.49 -3.58
CA CYS A 183 -4.55 -0.75 -2.16
C CYS A 183 -5.85 -1.28 -1.56
N ALA A 184 -5.82 -2.50 -1.04
CA ALA A 184 -6.93 -3.10 -0.32
C ALA A 184 -6.90 -2.68 1.16
N GLY A 185 -8.06 -2.37 1.71
CA GLY A 185 -8.26 -2.17 3.14
C GLY A 185 -8.65 -3.46 3.85
N ALA A 186 -8.83 -3.37 5.16
CA ALA A 186 -9.30 -4.49 5.95
C ALA A 186 -10.75 -4.86 5.57
N SER A 187 -11.01 -6.15 5.45
CA SER A 187 -12.36 -6.65 5.16
C SER A 187 -13.25 -6.56 6.38
N VAL A 188 -14.54 -6.29 6.16
CA VAL A 188 -15.59 -6.33 7.18
C VAL A 188 -16.70 -7.29 6.77
N ASN A 189 -17.38 -7.85 7.77
CA ASN A 189 -18.54 -8.69 7.55
C ASN A 189 -19.84 -7.88 7.67
N PHE A 190 -20.75 -8.07 6.72
CA PHE A 190 -22.15 -7.73 6.79
C PHE A 190 -22.95 -9.02 6.93
N VAL A 191 -23.85 -9.11 7.93
CA VAL A 191 -24.60 -10.32 8.31
C VAL A 191 -26.09 -10.08 8.26
#